data_142d96a4a7b0897350561f30b19c7af3
#
_entry.id   142d96a4a7b0897350561f30b19c7af3
#
_cell.length_a   1.000
_cell.length_b   1.000
_cell.length_c   1.000
_cell.angle_alpha   90.00
_cell.angle_beta   90.00
_cell.angle_gamma   90.00
#
_symmetry.space_group_name_H-M   'P 1'
#
loop_
_entity.id
_entity.type
_entity.pdbx_description
1 polymer ?
#
loop_
_entity_poly.entity_id
_entity_poly.type
_entity_poly.pdbx_seq_one_letter_code
_entity_poly.pdbx_strand_id
1 'polypeptide(L)'
;MVKNIIDVRNLSKSFDISSKEPGLKGTIKHFFRRQTKSLKVIKDISFEIKEGEIVGFLGANGAGKTTILKMLCGLIYPSEGSILVSGYLPFRRKDNFLKNITLIMGQKQQLIWDLPPIESFYLNASIYDLDKFEAKKRIKKLSEMLEIDEELFIPVRKLSLGQRMKSELLAALIHEPNILFLDEPTLGLDINAQRNLRKFLQRYNKETNATICLTSHYMKDITSLCKRVICVHEGSISYDGKLDLLLKKLFSC
;
A
#
# COMPACT_ATOMS: atom_id res chain seq x y z
N MET A 1 17.27 20.88 -2.95
CA MET A 1 15.93 20.91 -2.33
C MET A 1 15.35 19.51 -2.41
N VAL A 2 14.86 18.93 -1.33
CA VAL A 2 14.20 17.60 -1.35
C VAL A 2 12.86 17.78 -2.06
N LYS A 3 12.62 17.02 -3.13
CA LYS A 3 11.43 17.11 -3.98
C LYS A 3 10.26 16.40 -3.30
N ASN A 4 9.08 17.03 -3.28
CA ASN A 4 7.85 16.34 -2.91
C ASN A 4 7.49 15.34 -4.02
N ILE A 5 7.40 14.06 -3.67
CA ILE A 5 7.03 13.01 -4.62
C ILE A 5 5.53 12.75 -4.61
N ILE A 6 4.86 13.04 -3.49
CA ILE A 6 3.40 12.99 -3.34
C ILE A 6 2.92 14.36 -2.84
N ASP A 7 1.92 14.93 -3.49
CA ASP A 7 1.23 16.16 -3.11
C ASP A 7 -0.28 15.93 -3.14
N VAL A 8 -0.94 16.14 -2.02
CA VAL A 8 -2.38 15.97 -1.83
C VAL A 8 -2.97 17.27 -1.29
N ARG A 9 -4.00 17.80 -1.98
CA ARG A 9 -4.65 19.06 -1.63
C ARG A 9 -6.16 18.90 -1.55
N ASN A 10 -6.73 19.25 -0.38
CA ASN A 10 -8.17 19.31 -0.09
C ASN A 10 -8.93 18.05 -0.54
N LEU A 11 -8.30 16.88 -0.36
CA LEU A 11 -8.79 15.62 -0.87
C LEU A 11 -9.99 15.14 -0.10
N SER A 12 -11.08 14.84 -0.80
CA SER A 12 -12.29 14.25 -0.24
C SER A 12 -12.74 13.04 -1.05
N LYS A 13 -13.34 12.07 -0.36
CA LYS A 13 -13.98 10.91 -1.01
C LYS A 13 -15.29 10.56 -0.35
N SER A 14 -16.34 10.55 -1.14
CA SER A 14 -17.67 10.04 -0.78
C SER A 14 -18.01 8.80 -1.60
N PHE A 15 -18.72 7.87 -1.00
CA PHE A 15 -19.27 6.69 -1.65
C PHE A 15 -20.78 6.71 -1.52
N ASP A 16 -21.50 6.45 -2.60
CA ASP A 16 -22.94 6.29 -2.59
C ASP A 16 -23.31 4.87 -2.16
N ILE A 17 -23.88 4.74 -0.98
CA ILE A 17 -24.34 3.47 -0.44
C ILE A 17 -25.84 3.36 -0.69
N SER A 18 -26.22 2.32 -1.42
CA SER A 18 -27.63 2.01 -1.63
C SER A 18 -28.21 1.35 -0.38
N SER A 19 -29.14 2.00 0.29
CA SER A 19 -29.89 1.39 1.39
C SER A 19 -31.02 0.53 0.84
N LYS A 20 -30.87 -0.79 0.88
CA LYS A 20 -31.97 -1.73 0.60
C LYS A 20 -32.70 -2.03 1.89
N GLU A 21 -34.01 -1.76 1.93
CA GLU A 21 -34.89 -2.33 2.97
C GLU A 21 -34.97 -3.86 2.72
N PRO A 22 -34.87 -4.69 3.76
CA PRO A 22 -35.01 -6.14 3.59
C PRO A 22 -36.40 -6.54 3.17
N GLY A 23 -36.54 -7.52 2.26
CA GLY A 23 -37.80 -8.10 1.80
C GLY A 23 -38.19 -7.72 0.37
N LEU A 24 -39.14 -8.50 -0.20
CA LEU A 24 -39.62 -8.35 -1.60
C LEU A 24 -40.21 -6.96 -1.90
N LYS A 25 -40.96 -6.38 -0.91
CA LYS A 25 -41.51 -5.03 -1.02
C LYS A 25 -40.41 -3.95 -1.07
N GLY A 26 -39.32 -4.14 -0.31
CA GLY A 26 -38.15 -3.25 -0.34
C GLY A 26 -37.42 -3.31 -1.70
N THR A 27 -37.38 -4.49 -2.31
CA THR A 27 -36.74 -4.68 -3.63
C THR A 27 -37.52 -3.97 -4.75
N ILE A 28 -38.86 -4.02 -4.75
CA ILE A 28 -39.71 -3.34 -5.74
C ILE A 28 -39.65 -1.82 -5.55
N LYS A 29 -39.72 -1.35 -4.31
CA LYS A 29 -39.59 0.09 -3.97
C LYS A 29 -38.24 0.66 -4.38
N HIS A 30 -37.16 -0.14 -4.21
CA HIS A 30 -35.78 0.22 -4.59
C HIS A 30 -35.60 0.31 -6.13
N PHE A 31 -36.35 -0.48 -6.92
CA PHE A 31 -36.32 -0.42 -8.38
C PHE A 31 -36.89 0.90 -8.92
N PHE A 32 -37.92 1.45 -8.26
CA PHE A 32 -38.55 2.72 -8.65
C PHE A 32 -37.98 3.95 -7.94
N ARG A 33 -37.30 3.79 -6.79
CA ARG A 33 -36.75 4.91 -6.02
C ARG A 33 -35.47 4.49 -5.30
N ARG A 34 -34.32 4.59 -5.99
CA ARG A 34 -33.00 4.38 -5.38
C ARG A 34 -32.77 5.46 -4.32
N GLN A 35 -32.89 5.10 -3.05
CA GLN A 35 -32.37 5.94 -1.96
C GLN A 35 -30.90 5.63 -1.81
N THR A 36 -30.03 6.53 -2.29
CA THR A 36 -28.59 6.50 -2.07
C THR A 36 -28.27 7.43 -0.91
N LYS A 37 -27.55 6.90 0.09
CA LYS A 37 -26.96 7.70 1.15
C LYS A 37 -25.48 7.90 0.83
N SER A 38 -25.05 9.15 0.68
CA SER A 38 -23.64 9.46 0.49
C SER A 38 -22.89 9.35 1.82
N LEU A 39 -21.86 8.51 1.86
CA LEU A 39 -20.96 8.36 3.00
C LEU A 39 -19.63 9.01 2.68
N LYS A 40 -19.30 10.13 3.33
CA LYS A 40 -18.01 10.81 3.19
C LYS A 40 -16.96 10.08 4.04
N VAL A 41 -16.08 9.32 3.36
CA VAL A 41 -15.04 8.49 3.98
C VAL A 41 -13.74 9.27 4.18
N ILE A 42 -13.40 10.20 3.27
CA ILE A 42 -12.27 11.12 3.40
C ILE A 42 -12.80 12.54 3.35
N LYS A 43 -12.33 13.37 4.27
CA LYS A 43 -12.89 14.70 4.57
C LYS A 43 -11.79 15.75 4.52
N ASP A 44 -11.56 16.34 3.35
CA ASP A 44 -10.71 17.52 3.16
C ASP A 44 -9.29 17.38 3.74
N ILE A 45 -8.55 16.35 3.29
CA ILE A 45 -7.19 16.11 3.77
C ILE A 45 -6.15 16.72 2.82
N SER A 46 -5.07 17.26 3.39
CA SER A 46 -3.93 17.78 2.66
C SER A 46 -2.63 17.34 3.32
N PHE A 47 -1.68 16.83 2.54
CA PHE A 47 -0.35 16.44 3.00
C PHE A 47 0.62 16.30 1.83
N GLU A 48 1.92 16.33 2.13
CA GLU A 48 2.99 16.14 1.16
C GLU A 48 3.92 15.03 1.67
N ILE A 49 4.50 14.23 0.77
CA ILE A 49 5.52 13.22 1.13
C ILE A 49 6.75 13.48 0.26
N LYS A 50 7.91 13.47 0.89
CA LYS A 50 9.20 13.69 0.23
C LYS A 50 9.74 12.39 -0.35
N GLU A 51 10.54 12.52 -1.40
CA GLU A 51 11.24 11.39 -2.01
C GLU A 51 12.15 10.68 -0.99
N GLY A 52 12.12 9.35 -0.99
CA GLY A 52 12.88 8.49 -0.07
C GLY A 52 12.34 8.42 1.35
N GLU A 53 11.22 9.09 1.67
CA GLU A 53 10.62 9.08 3.00
C GLU A 53 9.86 7.78 3.27
N ILE A 54 9.95 7.25 4.49
CA ILE A 54 9.06 6.19 4.98
C ILE A 54 8.00 6.83 5.88
N VAL A 55 6.75 6.82 5.46
CA VAL A 55 5.61 7.44 6.17
C VAL A 55 4.59 6.38 6.58
N GLY A 56 4.21 6.38 7.86
CA GLY A 56 3.18 5.52 8.41
C GLY A 56 1.83 6.22 8.47
N PHE A 57 0.77 5.58 7.95
CA PHE A 57 -0.61 6.01 8.15
C PHE A 57 -1.20 5.26 9.33
N LEU A 58 -1.50 5.97 10.41
CA LEU A 58 -2.07 5.45 11.65
C LEU A 58 -3.57 5.79 11.74
N GLY A 59 -4.33 4.94 12.40
CA GLY A 59 -5.75 5.18 12.67
C GLY A 59 -6.51 3.87 12.88
N ALA A 60 -7.71 3.97 13.41
CA ALA A 60 -8.60 2.83 13.62
C ALA A 60 -9.02 2.16 12.29
N ASN A 61 -9.59 0.95 12.39
CA ASN A 61 -10.22 0.31 11.23
C ASN A 61 -11.36 1.16 10.72
N GLY A 62 -11.45 1.32 9.40
CA GLY A 62 -12.46 2.21 8.80
C GLY A 62 -12.12 3.71 8.82
N ALA A 63 -10.99 4.13 9.38
CA ALA A 63 -10.59 5.55 9.39
C ALA A 63 -10.31 6.14 8.00
N GLY A 64 -10.15 5.30 6.95
CA GLY A 64 -9.92 5.76 5.58
C GLY A 64 -8.52 5.48 5.04
N LYS A 65 -7.60 4.89 5.80
CA LYS A 65 -6.19 4.64 5.41
C LYS A 65 -6.04 3.91 4.07
N THR A 66 -6.68 2.75 3.91
CA THR A 66 -6.70 1.98 2.65
C THR A 66 -7.30 2.80 1.49
N THR A 67 -8.31 3.61 1.76
CA THR A 67 -8.94 4.48 0.74
C THR A 67 -7.95 5.53 0.26
N ILE A 68 -7.17 6.15 1.17
CA ILE A 68 -6.10 7.08 0.83
C ILE A 68 -5.08 6.39 -0.08
N LEU A 69 -4.52 5.23 0.32
CA LEU A 69 -3.54 4.51 -0.50
C LEU A 69 -4.11 4.16 -1.89
N LYS A 70 -5.36 3.70 -1.97
CA LYS A 70 -6.01 3.39 -3.25
C LYS A 70 -6.20 4.62 -4.14
N MET A 71 -6.44 5.81 -3.57
CA MET A 71 -6.50 7.05 -4.34
C MET A 71 -5.11 7.46 -4.83
N LEU A 72 -4.05 7.33 -4.00
CA LEU A 72 -2.67 7.60 -4.39
C LEU A 72 -2.19 6.67 -5.53
N CYS A 73 -2.68 5.43 -5.59
CA CYS A 73 -2.39 4.48 -6.67
C CYS A 73 -3.28 4.63 -7.91
N GLY A 74 -4.27 5.53 -7.88
CA GLY A 74 -5.22 5.70 -8.99
C GLY A 74 -6.24 4.58 -9.14
N LEU A 75 -6.50 3.80 -8.09
CA LEU A 75 -7.54 2.76 -8.06
C LEU A 75 -8.91 3.31 -7.68
N ILE A 76 -8.94 4.42 -6.94
CA ILE A 76 -10.16 5.12 -6.55
C ILE A 76 -10.03 6.58 -6.99
N TYR A 77 -11.06 7.08 -7.67
CA TYR A 77 -11.12 8.49 -8.05
C TYR A 77 -11.56 9.35 -6.86
N PRO A 78 -10.90 10.47 -6.55
CA PRO A 78 -11.35 11.39 -5.52
C PRO A 78 -12.69 12.04 -5.90
N SER A 79 -13.49 12.43 -4.91
CA SER A 79 -14.70 13.21 -5.15
C SER A 79 -14.40 14.69 -5.29
N GLU A 80 -13.42 15.20 -4.53
CA GLU A 80 -12.95 16.58 -4.53
C GLU A 80 -11.45 16.64 -4.26
N GLY A 81 -10.84 17.77 -4.59
CA GLY A 81 -9.42 18.02 -4.38
C GLY A 81 -8.52 17.49 -5.48
N SER A 82 -7.22 17.45 -5.23
CA SER A 82 -6.21 17.02 -6.20
C SER A 82 -5.14 16.12 -5.58
N ILE A 83 -4.58 15.26 -6.42
CA ILE A 83 -3.47 14.35 -6.08
C ILE A 83 -2.46 14.40 -7.21
N LEU A 84 -1.19 14.60 -6.84
CA LEU A 84 -0.04 14.38 -7.71
C LEU A 84 0.88 13.35 -7.07
N VAL A 85 1.28 12.34 -7.83
CA VAL A 85 2.24 11.31 -7.40
C VAL A 85 3.31 11.20 -8.49
N SER A 86 4.57 11.44 -8.15
CA SER A 86 5.68 11.55 -9.11
C SER A 86 5.39 12.53 -10.27
N GLY A 87 4.61 13.59 -10.03
CA GLY A 87 4.18 14.54 -11.06
C GLY A 87 3.04 14.06 -11.96
N TYR A 88 2.48 12.88 -11.71
CA TYR A 88 1.34 12.33 -12.46
C TYR A 88 0.03 12.47 -11.68
N LEU A 89 -1.07 12.57 -12.41
CA LEU A 89 -2.43 12.38 -11.88
C LEU A 89 -2.70 10.88 -11.83
N PRO A 90 -2.81 10.23 -10.63
CA PRO A 90 -2.84 8.77 -10.50
C PRO A 90 -3.95 8.08 -11.28
N PHE A 91 -5.13 8.69 -11.31
CA PHE A 91 -6.32 8.13 -11.97
C PHE A 91 -6.23 8.11 -13.51
N ARG A 92 -5.29 8.84 -14.12
CA ARG A 92 -4.99 8.73 -15.56
C ARG A 92 -4.26 7.46 -15.93
N ARG A 93 -3.71 6.74 -14.95
CA ARG A 93 -3.07 5.42 -15.06
C ARG A 93 -2.09 5.31 -16.25
N LYS A 94 -1.31 6.36 -16.48
CA LYS A 94 -0.30 6.34 -17.55
C LYS A 94 0.76 5.26 -17.25
N ASP A 95 1.27 4.59 -18.28
CA ASP A 95 2.24 3.49 -18.16
C ASP A 95 3.46 3.90 -17.33
N ASN A 96 4.03 5.08 -17.60
CA ASN A 96 5.16 5.60 -16.82
C ASN A 96 4.82 5.80 -15.34
N PHE A 97 3.59 6.15 -14.99
CA PHE A 97 3.15 6.22 -13.61
C PHE A 97 3.06 4.82 -12.99
N LEU A 98 2.43 3.87 -13.69
CA LEU A 98 2.25 2.50 -13.20
C LEU A 98 3.59 1.78 -13.03
N LYS A 99 4.57 2.03 -13.90
CA LYS A 99 5.95 1.51 -13.77
C LYS A 99 6.71 2.11 -12.57
N ASN A 100 6.28 3.26 -12.04
CA ASN A 100 6.93 3.93 -10.91
C ASN A 100 6.37 3.56 -9.54
N ILE A 101 5.25 2.88 -9.48
CA ILE A 101 4.57 2.57 -8.22
C ILE A 101 4.29 1.08 -8.07
N THR A 102 4.14 0.64 -6.83
CA THR A 102 3.54 -0.66 -6.51
C THR A 102 2.58 -0.52 -5.33
N LEU A 103 1.53 -1.36 -5.31
CA LEU A 103 0.60 -1.48 -4.20
C LEU A 103 0.54 -2.93 -3.74
N ILE A 104 0.92 -3.17 -2.50
CA ILE A 104 0.83 -4.48 -1.85
C ILE A 104 -0.25 -4.40 -0.77
N MET A 105 -1.20 -5.32 -0.82
CA MET A 105 -2.25 -5.47 0.18
C MET A 105 -2.09 -6.84 0.84
N GLY A 106 -1.88 -6.87 2.16
CA GLY A 106 -1.57 -8.09 2.91
C GLY A 106 -2.58 -9.25 2.76
N GLN A 107 -3.79 -8.95 2.30
CA GLN A 107 -4.84 -9.95 2.09
C GLN A 107 -5.07 -10.31 0.61
N LYS A 108 -4.39 -9.67 -0.35
CA LYS A 108 -4.54 -9.94 -1.79
C LYS A 108 -3.31 -10.64 -2.32
N GLN A 109 -3.54 -11.73 -3.05
CA GLN A 109 -2.50 -12.54 -3.68
C GLN A 109 -2.32 -12.10 -5.13
N GLN A 110 -1.06 -11.94 -5.55
CA GLN A 110 -0.65 -11.65 -6.93
C GLN A 110 0.02 -12.88 -7.57
N LEU A 111 0.50 -13.82 -6.73
CA LEU A 111 1.17 -15.03 -7.16
C LEU A 111 0.17 -16.09 -7.63
N ILE A 112 0.55 -16.87 -8.63
CA ILE A 112 -0.25 -17.98 -9.14
C ILE A 112 -0.16 -19.15 -8.15
N TRP A 113 -1.30 -19.52 -7.54
CA TRP A 113 -1.39 -20.43 -6.40
C TRP A 113 -0.76 -21.82 -6.61
N ASP A 114 -0.95 -22.40 -7.79
CA ASP A 114 -0.49 -23.73 -8.12
C ASP A 114 0.93 -23.80 -8.71
N LEU A 115 1.53 -22.64 -9.02
CA LEU A 115 2.87 -22.55 -9.60
C LEU A 115 3.90 -22.10 -8.55
N PRO A 116 5.19 -22.41 -8.77
CA PRO A 116 6.28 -21.82 -8.01
C PRO A 116 6.32 -20.31 -8.19
N PRO A 117 6.75 -19.52 -7.17
CA PRO A 117 6.85 -18.05 -7.26
C PRO A 117 7.66 -17.55 -8.44
N ILE A 118 8.71 -18.28 -8.83
CA ILE A 118 9.60 -17.92 -9.94
C ILE A 118 8.83 -17.67 -11.25
N GLU A 119 7.77 -18.44 -11.51
CA GLU A 119 6.95 -18.28 -12.71
C GLU A 119 6.19 -16.95 -12.69
N SER A 120 5.63 -16.58 -11.54
CA SER A 120 4.98 -15.27 -11.35
C SER A 120 5.97 -14.12 -11.47
N PHE A 121 7.23 -14.31 -11.05
CA PHE A 121 8.27 -13.29 -11.17
C PHE A 121 8.63 -13.03 -12.63
N TYR A 122 8.82 -14.07 -13.44
CA TYR A 122 9.06 -13.89 -14.87
C TYR A 122 7.87 -13.31 -15.62
N LEU A 123 6.65 -13.68 -15.22
CA LEU A 123 5.42 -13.07 -15.76
C LEU A 123 5.40 -11.57 -15.48
N ASN A 124 5.64 -11.16 -14.21
CA ASN A 124 5.70 -9.75 -13.85
C ASN A 124 6.83 -9.01 -14.57
N ALA A 125 8.02 -9.63 -14.68
CA ALA A 125 9.11 -9.06 -15.44
C ALA A 125 8.71 -8.76 -16.89
N SER A 126 8.00 -9.70 -17.53
CA SER A 126 7.49 -9.52 -18.89
C SER A 126 6.44 -8.41 -19.00
N ILE A 127 5.53 -8.28 -18.00
CA ILE A 127 4.53 -7.20 -17.95
C ILE A 127 5.19 -5.82 -17.87
N TYR A 128 6.35 -5.72 -17.22
CA TYR A 128 7.12 -4.48 -17.08
C TYR A 128 8.21 -4.31 -18.12
N ASP A 129 8.20 -5.10 -19.20
CA ASP A 129 9.17 -5.05 -20.33
C ASP A 129 10.62 -5.26 -19.90
N LEU A 130 10.88 -6.05 -18.87
CA LEU A 130 12.23 -6.44 -18.47
C LEU A 130 12.75 -7.59 -19.34
N ASP A 131 13.98 -7.47 -19.81
CA ASP A 131 14.63 -8.60 -20.48
C ASP A 131 14.97 -9.74 -19.49
N LYS A 132 15.18 -10.94 -20.02
CA LYS A 132 15.40 -12.14 -19.20
C LYS A 132 16.65 -12.06 -18.32
N PHE A 133 17.70 -11.39 -18.78
CA PHE A 133 18.95 -11.27 -18.02
C PHE A 133 18.76 -10.34 -16.83
N GLU A 134 18.17 -9.17 -17.05
CA GLU A 134 17.86 -8.22 -15.98
C GLU A 134 16.84 -8.79 -15.00
N ALA A 135 15.80 -9.46 -15.47
CA ALA A 135 14.85 -10.16 -14.62
C ALA A 135 15.53 -11.18 -13.70
N LYS A 136 16.39 -12.05 -14.25
CA LYS A 136 17.15 -13.03 -13.45
C LYS A 136 18.05 -12.38 -12.40
N LYS A 137 18.73 -11.29 -12.76
CA LYS A 137 19.59 -10.53 -11.86
C LYS A 137 18.81 -9.93 -10.69
N ARG A 138 17.64 -9.31 -10.97
CA ARG A 138 16.77 -8.71 -9.96
C ARG A 138 16.14 -9.76 -9.07
N ILE A 139 15.63 -10.85 -9.63
CA ILE A 139 15.11 -11.99 -8.87
C ILE A 139 16.17 -12.48 -7.88
N LYS A 140 17.40 -12.75 -8.35
CA LYS A 140 18.48 -13.20 -7.47
C LYS A 140 18.77 -12.20 -6.34
N LYS A 141 18.94 -10.91 -6.67
CA LYS A 141 19.19 -9.87 -5.67
C LYS A 141 18.08 -9.79 -4.61
N LEU A 142 16.81 -9.78 -5.05
CA LEU A 142 15.69 -9.64 -4.16
C LEU A 142 15.42 -10.91 -3.35
N SER A 143 15.62 -12.13 -3.92
CA SER A 143 15.47 -13.38 -3.18
C SER A 143 16.51 -13.51 -2.06
N GLU A 144 17.77 -13.15 -2.32
CA GLU A 144 18.82 -13.09 -1.30
C GLU A 144 18.49 -12.08 -0.20
N MET A 145 17.97 -10.89 -0.55
CA MET A 145 17.56 -9.88 0.44
C MET A 145 16.37 -10.31 1.30
N LEU A 146 15.46 -11.10 0.73
CA LEU A 146 14.25 -11.61 1.38
C LEU A 146 14.48 -12.96 2.06
N GLU A 147 15.63 -13.60 1.83
CA GLU A 147 15.94 -14.94 2.35
C GLU A 147 14.86 -15.96 1.93
N ILE A 148 14.64 -16.10 0.59
CA ILE A 148 13.63 -17.01 0.00
C ILE A 148 14.16 -17.79 -1.20
N ASP A 149 15.47 -17.99 -1.30
CA ASP A 149 16.06 -18.67 -2.44
C ASP A 149 15.59 -20.12 -2.60
N GLU A 150 15.34 -20.80 -1.47
CA GLU A 150 14.85 -22.19 -1.46
C GLU A 150 13.37 -22.28 -1.85
N GLU A 151 12.58 -21.23 -1.58
CA GLU A 151 11.14 -21.18 -1.85
C GLU A 151 10.80 -20.87 -3.30
N LEU A 152 11.75 -20.39 -4.09
CA LEU A 152 11.52 -19.96 -5.46
C LEU A 152 10.87 -21.02 -6.35
N PHE A 153 11.17 -22.29 -6.08
CA PHE A 153 10.74 -23.45 -6.88
C PHE A 153 9.64 -24.30 -6.20
N ILE A 154 9.17 -23.88 -5.03
CA ILE A 154 8.10 -24.58 -4.29
C ILE A 154 6.76 -23.92 -4.65
N PRO A 155 5.71 -24.69 -5.07
CA PRO A 155 4.39 -24.14 -5.36
C PRO A 155 3.86 -23.24 -4.24
N VAL A 156 3.30 -22.08 -4.58
CA VAL A 156 2.83 -21.03 -3.64
C VAL A 156 1.91 -21.60 -2.55
N ARG A 157 1.04 -22.56 -2.92
CA ARG A 157 0.13 -23.23 -1.97
C ARG A 157 0.83 -23.98 -0.83
N LYS A 158 2.10 -24.34 -0.99
CA LYS A 158 2.90 -25.06 0.02
C LYS A 158 3.72 -24.12 0.90
N LEU A 159 3.77 -22.84 0.58
CA LEU A 159 4.52 -21.85 1.33
C LEU A 159 3.76 -21.43 2.59
N SER A 160 4.50 -21.18 3.68
CA SER A 160 3.96 -20.50 4.86
C SER A 160 3.46 -19.09 4.50
N LEU A 161 2.64 -18.50 5.35
CA LEU A 161 2.15 -17.13 5.12
C LEU A 161 3.31 -16.13 5.03
N GLY A 162 4.35 -16.27 5.85
CA GLY A 162 5.54 -15.42 5.82
C GLY A 162 6.35 -15.56 4.54
N GLN A 163 6.61 -16.80 4.09
CA GLN A 163 7.30 -17.09 2.83
C GLN A 163 6.50 -16.56 1.63
N ARG A 164 5.18 -16.73 1.65
CA ARG A 164 4.30 -16.19 0.62
C ARG A 164 4.37 -14.66 0.57
N MET A 165 4.30 -13.98 1.72
CA MET A 165 4.38 -12.51 1.76
C MET A 165 5.72 -11.98 1.24
N LYS A 166 6.83 -12.67 1.55
CA LYS A 166 8.14 -12.35 0.99
C LYS A 166 8.14 -12.52 -0.54
N SER A 167 7.55 -13.58 -1.05
CA SER A 167 7.42 -13.82 -2.50
C SER A 167 6.51 -12.80 -3.18
N GLU A 168 5.39 -12.39 -2.55
CA GLU A 168 4.53 -11.29 -3.03
C GLU A 168 5.30 -9.96 -3.13
N LEU A 169 6.16 -9.68 -2.13
CA LEU A 169 7.03 -8.52 -2.17
C LEU A 169 8.01 -8.56 -3.33
N LEU A 170 8.68 -9.71 -3.55
CA LEU A 170 9.60 -9.85 -4.67
C LEU A 170 8.87 -9.60 -6.00
N ALA A 171 7.70 -10.23 -6.20
CA ALA A 171 6.90 -10.03 -7.41
C ALA A 171 6.54 -8.56 -7.64
N ALA A 172 6.20 -7.85 -6.58
CA ALA A 172 5.82 -6.44 -6.63
C ALA A 172 7.02 -5.48 -6.80
N LEU A 173 8.24 -5.91 -6.51
CA LEU A 173 9.45 -5.08 -6.55
C LEU A 173 10.35 -5.34 -7.75
N ILE A 174 10.04 -6.35 -8.58
CA ILE A 174 10.89 -6.75 -9.70
C ILE A 174 11.14 -5.64 -10.72
N HIS A 175 10.20 -4.72 -10.86
CA HIS A 175 10.29 -3.56 -11.76
C HIS A 175 10.97 -2.34 -11.12
N GLU A 176 11.46 -2.45 -9.86
CA GLU A 176 12.12 -1.41 -9.08
C GLU A 176 11.32 -0.10 -8.99
N PRO A 177 10.09 -0.14 -8.42
CA PRO A 177 9.27 1.05 -8.29
C PRO A 177 9.89 2.09 -7.35
N ASN A 178 9.71 3.37 -7.67
CA ASN A 178 10.17 4.49 -6.83
C ASN A 178 9.27 4.71 -5.60
N ILE A 179 8.01 4.23 -5.64
CA ILE A 179 7.05 4.41 -4.55
C ILE A 179 6.37 3.09 -4.24
N LEU A 180 6.43 2.69 -2.96
CA LEU A 180 5.76 1.52 -2.42
C LEU A 180 4.58 1.95 -1.56
N PHE A 181 3.39 1.47 -1.89
CA PHE A 181 2.20 1.55 -1.06
C PHE A 181 1.93 0.19 -0.43
N LEU A 182 2.00 0.11 0.90
CA LEU A 182 1.88 -1.14 1.65
C LEU A 182 0.68 -1.05 2.58
N ASP A 183 -0.38 -1.80 2.28
CA ASP A 183 -1.59 -1.84 3.09
C ASP A 183 -1.55 -3.05 4.01
N GLU A 184 -1.17 -2.82 5.29
CA GLU A 184 -1.05 -3.83 6.34
C GLU A 184 -0.15 -5.03 5.99
N PRO A 185 1.10 -4.80 5.56
CA PRO A 185 1.96 -5.83 5.00
C PRO A 185 2.37 -6.92 6.02
N THR A 186 2.22 -6.66 7.33
CA THR A 186 2.58 -7.57 8.41
C THR A 186 1.40 -8.33 8.99
N LEU A 187 0.19 -8.07 8.49
CA LEU A 187 -1.04 -8.67 9.02
C LEU A 187 -1.03 -10.20 8.90
N GLY A 188 -1.26 -10.88 10.03
CA GLY A 188 -1.30 -12.34 10.09
C GLY A 188 0.07 -13.03 10.08
N LEU A 189 1.17 -12.29 9.96
CA LEU A 189 2.52 -12.85 10.04
C LEU A 189 2.93 -13.13 11.49
N ASP A 190 3.73 -14.16 11.70
CA ASP A 190 4.40 -14.40 12.98
C ASP A 190 5.46 -13.32 13.29
N ILE A 191 5.93 -13.27 14.54
CA ILE A 191 6.85 -12.22 15.02
C ILE A 191 8.16 -12.20 14.23
N ASN A 192 8.67 -13.36 13.83
CA ASN A 192 9.93 -13.46 13.08
C ASN A 192 9.76 -12.96 11.65
N ALA A 193 8.68 -13.37 10.98
CA ALA A 193 8.33 -12.90 9.63
C ALA A 193 8.11 -11.38 9.62
N GLN A 194 7.38 -10.82 10.60
CA GLN A 194 7.22 -9.38 10.76
C GLN A 194 8.56 -8.65 10.94
N ARG A 195 9.46 -9.20 11.78
CA ARG A 195 10.78 -8.62 12.01
C ARG A 195 11.65 -8.62 10.74
N ASN A 196 11.64 -9.73 10.00
CA ASN A 196 12.40 -9.86 8.76
C ASN A 196 11.86 -8.91 7.69
N LEU A 197 10.53 -8.80 7.56
CA LEU A 197 9.91 -7.85 6.65
C LEU A 197 10.31 -6.39 6.96
N ARG A 198 10.29 -5.99 8.24
CA ARG A 198 10.74 -4.63 8.64
C ARG A 198 12.19 -4.37 8.26
N LYS A 199 13.09 -5.33 8.55
CA LYS A 199 14.51 -5.21 8.17
C LYS A 199 14.69 -5.08 6.66
N PHE A 200 13.95 -5.90 5.89
CA PHE A 200 13.95 -5.82 4.44
C PHE A 200 13.52 -4.45 3.94
N LEU A 201 12.38 -3.92 4.40
CA LEU A 201 11.88 -2.61 3.97
C LEU A 201 12.85 -1.46 4.29
N GLN A 202 13.48 -1.50 5.47
CA GLN A 202 14.53 -0.52 5.84
C GLN A 202 15.74 -0.60 4.90
N ARG A 203 16.21 -1.83 4.63
CA ARG A 203 17.34 -2.06 3.73
C ARG A 203 17.01 -1.64 2.31
N TYR A 204 15.84 -2.02 1.81
CA TYR A 204 15.37 -1.67 0.47
C TYR A 204 15.28 -0.14 0.29
N ASN A 205 14.63 0.58 1.22
CA ASN A 205 14.58 2.04 1.17
C ASN A 205 15.97 2.68 1.18
N LYS A 206 16.89 2.17 2.02
CA LYS A 206 18.27 2.70 2.11
C LYS A 206 19.07 2.47 0.82
N GLU A 207 18.90 1.32 0.16
CA GLU A 207 19.63 0.97 -1.06
C GLU A 207 19.07 1.64 -2.32
N THR A 208 17.74 1.82 -2.40
CA THR A 208 17.05 2.29 -3.61
C THR A 208 16.54 3.73 -3.51
N ASN A 209 16.54 4.32 -2.30
CA ASN A 209 15.87 5.59 -2.01
C ASN A 209 14.36 5.59 -2.35
N ALA A 210 13.73 4.40 -2.40
CA ALA A 210 12.30 4.29 -2.68
C ALA A 210 11.47 4.88 -1.55
N THR A 211 10.44 5.65 -1.89
CA THR A 211 9.47 6.20 -0.93
C THR A 211 8.51 5.11 -0.49
N ILE A 212 8.24 4.97 0.81
CA ILE A 212 7.35 3.95 1.34
C ILE A 212 6.21 4.58 2.11
N CYS A 213 4.98 4.33 1.69
CA CYS A 213 3.75 4.69 2.40
C CYS A 213 3.13 3.40 2.94
N LEU A 214 3.05 3.25 4.26
CA LEU A 214 2.48 2.03 4.83
C LEU A 214 1.36 2.31 5.82
N THR A 215 0.35 1.43 5.84
CA THR A 215 -0.62 1.35 6.92
C THR A 215 -0.26 0.18 7.83
N SER A 216 -0.43 0.33 9.12
CA SER A 216 -0.33 -0.78 10.07
C SER A 216 -1.17 -0.51 11.31
N HIS A 217 -1.68 -1.59 11.93
CA HIS A 217 -2.25 -1.58 13.28
C HIS A 217 -1.17 -1.87 14.33
N TYR A 218 -0.02 -2.39 13.95
CA TYR A 218 1.04 -2.74 14.87
C TYR A 218 1.97 -1.56 15.09
N MET A 219 1.96 -1.01 16.31
CA MET A 219 2.86 0.09 16.66
C MET A 219 4.32 -0.23 16.41
N LYS A 220 4.74 -1.52 16.53
CA LYS A 220 6.11 -1.94 16.25
C LYS A 220 6.52 -1.70 14.78
N ASP A 221 5.61 -1.82 13.82
CA ASP A 221 5.92 -1.53 12.42
C ASP A 221 6.22 -0.05 12.25
N ILE A 222 5.35 0.77 12.82
CA ILE A 222 5.45 2.22 12.74
C ILE A 222 6.70 2.72 13.45
N THR A 223 6.94 2.29 14.69
CA THR A 223 8.10 2.74 15.47
C THR A 223 9.44 2.26 14.90
N SER A 224 9.44 1.11 14.22
CA SER A 224 10.66 0.58 13.61
C SER A 224 10.96 1.20 12.24
N LEU A 225 9.92 1.53 11.43
CA LEU A 225 10.10 1.92 10.04
C LEU A 225 9.99 3.43 9.82
N CYS A 226 9.08 4.10 10.53
CA CYS A 226 8.65 5.44 10.21
C CYS A 226 9.25 6.49 11.15
N LYS A 227 9.86 7.52 10.59
CA LYS A 227 10.23 8.73 11.34
C LYS A 227 9.08 9.74 11.40
N ARG A 228 8.13 9.66 10.46
CA ARG A 228 6.95 10.50 10.36
C ARG A 228 5.69 9.66 10.23
N VAL A 229 4.62 10.16 10.82
CA VAL A 229 3.31 9.53 10.79
C VAL A 229 2.23 10.53 10.46
N ILE A 230 1.23 10.06 9.73
CA ILE A 230 -0.02 10.76 9.45
C ILE A 230 -1.14 9.99 10.15
N CYS A 231 -1.72 10.58 11.19
CA CYS A 231 -2.81 9.97 11.94
C CYS A 231 -4.14 10.33 11.28
N VAL A 232 -4.90 9.32 10.89
CA VAL A 232 -6.23 9.48 10.27
C VAL A 232 -7.30 9.07 11.26
N HIS A 233 -8.25 9.98 11.51
CA HIS A 233 -9.40 9.75 12.37
C HIS A 233 -10.67 10.17 11.64
N GLU A 234 -11.63 9.27 11.49
CA GLU A 234 -12.92 9.49 10.83
C GLU A 234 -12.80 10.24 9.47
N GLY A 235 -11.81 9.87 8.68
CA GLY A 235 -11.57 10.43 7.34
C GLY A 235 -10.83 11.76 7.33
N SER A 236 -10.40 12.30 8.47
CA SER A 236 -9.63 13.55 8.59
C SER A 236 -8.22 13.27 9.14
N ILE A 237 -7.26 14.15 8.86
CA ILE A 237 -5.92 14.08 9.46
C ILE A 237 -5.98 14.77 10.83
N SER A 238 -5.69 14.00 11.89
CA SER A 238 -5.61 14.51 13.26
C SER A 238 -4.19 14.89 13.68
N TYR A 239 -3.18 14.31 13.02
CA TYR A 239 -1.77 14.63 13.25
C TYR A 239 -0.97 14.31 11.98
N ASP A 240 -0.01 15.16 11.65
CA ASP A 240 1.02 14.94 10.64
C ASP A 240 2.35 15.47 11.17
N GLY A 241 3.32 14.60 11.37
CA GLY A 241 4.61 15.02 11.92
C GLY A 241 5.50 13.88 12.39
N LYS A 242 6.59 14.25 13.11
CA LYS A 242 7.56 13.28 13.63
C LYS A 242 6.92 12.36 14.65
N LEU A 243 7.19 11.06 14.50
CA LEU A 243 6.70 10.03 15.44
C LEU A 243 7.12 10.28 16.88
N ASP A 244 8.37 10.67 17.13
CA ASP A 244 8.87 10.94 18.48
C ASP A 244 8.10 12.05 19.20
N LEU A 245 7.64 13.07 18.47
CA LEU A 245 6.82 14.14 19.02
C LEU A 245 5.42 13.66 19.38
N LEU A 246 4.83 12.77 18.54
CA LEU A 246 3.55 12.16 18.85
C LEU A 246 3.64 11.30 20.13
N LEU A 247 4.66 10.45 20.22
CA LEU A 247 4.87 9.59 21.39
C LEU A 247 5.04 10.43 22.67
N LYS A 248 5.83 11.50 22.62
CA LYS A 248 5.98 12.42 23.77
C LYS A 248 4.64 13.00 24.19
N LYS A 249 3.79 13.42 23.28
CA LYS A 249 2.45 13.96 23.61
C LYS A 249 1.55 12.91 24.28
N LEU A 250 1.65 11.63 23.86
CA LEU A 250 0.80 10.56 24.40
C LEU A 250 1.26 10.06 25.78
N PHE A 251 2.56 10.16 26.09
CA PHE A 251 3.14 9.69 27.36
C PHE A 251 3.46 10.82 28.34
N SER A 252 3.15 12.07 28.01
CA SER A 252 3.31 13.25 28.89
C SER A 252 2.01 13.65 29.61
N CYS A 253 1.00 12.79 29.59
CA CYS A 253 -0.25 12.94 30.34
C CYS A 253 -0.29 12.00 31.53
#